data_39b008c9b1b333b27dcb39ed30447160
#
_entry.id   39b008c9b1b333b27dcb39ed30447160
#
_cell.length_a   1.000
_cell.length_b   1.000
_cell.length_c   1.000
_cell.angle_alpha   90.00
_cell.angle_beta   90.00
_cell.angle_gamma   90.00
#
_symmetry.space_group_name_H-M   'P 1'
#
loop_
_entity.id
_entity.type
_entity.pdbx_description
1 polymer ?
#
loop_
_entity_poly.entity_id
_entity_poly.type
_entity_poly.pdbx_seq_one_letter_code
_entity_poly.pdbx_strand_id
1 'polypeptide(L)'
;MPISSESFRDVLRHFPSGVTIVTIKSPASEVVHGLTVSAFASVSPDPPLILVSIDHRATAYELLETAGASFAVNILGHDQMELSNRFAWLKDEDRFAAGEWDTAVTGAPILRDALAWLDCTVYSRFAAGSHTIYIGEVQASDVPRPDVKPLLYWNRGYRNLTAK
;
A
#
# COMPACT_ATOMS: atom_id res chain seq x y z
N MET A 1 -10.33 30.82 -0.17
CA MET A 1 -10.77 29.69 0.66
C MET A 1 -10.41 28.40 -0.05
N PRO A 2 -10.06 27.34 0.68
CA PRO A 2 -9.82 26.05 0.06
C PRO A 2 -11.07 25.53 -0.65
N ILE A 3 -10.88 24.71 -1.69
CA ILE A 3 -11.98 24.01 -2.38
C ILE A 3 -12.64 22.99 -1.46
N SER A 4 -13.87 22.58 -1.77
CA SER A 4 -14.53 21.53 -1.01
C SER A 4 -13.84 20.16 -1.19
N SER A 5 -14.02 19.26 -0.22
CA SER A 5 -13.50 17.89 -0.32
C SER A 5 -14.14 17.10 -1.46
N GLU A 6 -15.34 17.47 -1.89
CA GLU A 6 -15.99 16.88 -3.06
C GLU A 6 -15.30 17.30 -4.36
N SER A 7 -15.10 18.60 -4.56
CA SER A 7 -14.37 19.14 -5.72
C SER A 7 -12.94 18.58 -5.79
N PHE A 8 -12.29 18.45 -4.65
CA PHE A 8 -10.95 17.83 -4.57
C PHE A 8 -10.96 16.38 -5.05
N ARG A 9 -11.88 15.57 -4.53
CA ARG A 9 -12.01 14.15 -4.97
C ARG A 9 -12.42 14.03 -6.44
N ASP A 10 -13.23 14.95 -6.94
CA ASP A 10 -13.64 14.97 -8.34
C ASP A 10 -12.45 15.20 -9.30
N VAL A 11 -11.51 16.04 -8.93
CA VAL A 11 -10.27 16.24 -9.71
C VAL A 11 -9.39 14.99 -9.61
N LEU A 12 -9.13 14.51 -8.38
CA LEU A 12 -8.18 13.42 -8.17
C LEU A 12 -8.60 12.08 -8.78
N ARG A 13 -9.91 11.82 -8.95
CA ARG A 13 -10.36 10.58 -9.63
C ARG A 13 -9.92 10.49 -11.08
N HIS A 14 -9.52 11.60 -11.70
CA HIS A 14 -9.01 11.62 -13.10
C HIS A 14 -7.52 11.29 -13.18
N PHE A 15 -6.82 11.23 -12.05
CA PHE A 15 -5.43 10.79 -11.99
C PHE A 15 -5.37 9.27 -11.79
N PRO A 16 -4.93 8.48 -12.79
CA PRO A 16 -4.82 7.05 -12.65
C PRO A 16 -3.69 6.67 -11.72
N SER A 17 -3.91 5.68 -10.88
CA SER A 17 -2.87 5.13 -10.00
C SER A 17 -2.75 3.62 -10.16
N GLY A 18 -1.58 3.08 -9.84
CA GLY A 18 -1.45 1.67 -9.51
C GLY A 18 -2.21 1.35 -8.22
N VAL A 19 -2.41 0.09 -7.94
CA VAL A 19 -3.05 -0.42 -6.73
C VAL A 19 -2.05 -1.24 -5.93
N THR A 20 -1.95 -0.94 -4.63
CA THR A 20 -1.07 -1.68 -3.72
C THR A 20 -1.85 -2.20 -2.52
N ILE A 21 -1.34 -3.28 -1.91
CA ILE A 21 -1.69 -3.65 -0.54
C ILE A 21 -0.47 -3.32 0.33
N VAL A 22 -0.68 -2.42 1.29
CA VAL A 22 0.30 -2.13 2.33
C VAL A 22 0.03 -3.06 3.50
N THR A 23 1.01 -3.85 3.87
CA THR A 23 0.98 -4.78 5.01
C THR A 23 1.90 -4.28 6.10
N ILE A 24 1.53 -4.49 7.36
CA ILE A 24 2.20 -3.89 8.49
C ILE A 24 2.58 -4.97 9.50
N LYS A 25 3.80 -4.88 10.02
CA LYS A 25 4.27 -5.55 11.22
C LYS A 25 4.60 -4.50 12.27
N SER A 26 3.94 -4.62 13.42
CA SER A 26 4.16 -3.72 14.56
C SER A 26 4.57 -4.51 15.80
N PRO A 27 5.56 -4.05 16.56
CA PRO A 27 5.90 -4.65 17.86
C PRO A 27 4.75 -4.57 18.87
N ALA A 28 3.77 -3.68 18.66
CA ALA A 28 2.60 -3.52 19.54
C ALA A 28 1.51 -4.57 19.27
N SER A 29 1.64 -5.40 18.23
CA SER A 29 0.61 -6.36 17.84
C SER A 29 1.21 -7.66 17.32
N GLU A 30 0.72 -8.79 17.81
CA GLU A 30 0.99 -10.11 17.23
C GLU A 30 0.22 -10.34 15.93
N VAL A 31 -0.87 -9.60 15.73
CA VAL A 31 -1.71 -9.71 14.52
C VAL A 31 -1.12 -8.83 13.42
N VAL A 32 -0.92 -9.41 12.25
CA VAL A 32 -0.55 -8.67 11.05
C VAL A 32 -1.74 -7.87 10.54
N HIS A 33 -1.46 -6.70 9.98
CA HIS A 33 -2.47 -5.81 9.42
C HIS A 33 -2.16 -5.48 7.96
N GLY A 34 -3.18 -5.16 7.19
CA GLY A 34 -3.01 -4.74 5.81
C GLY A 34 -4.21 -3.96 5.29
N LEU A 35 -3.97 -3.10 4.32
CA LEU A 35 -5.02 -2.32 3.65
C LEU A 35 -4.64 -2.01 2.21
N THR A 36 -5.65 -1.81 1.37
CA THR A 36 -5.46 -1.33 0.01
C THR A 36 -5.12 0.15 0.01
N VAL A 37 -4.02 0.51 -0.65
CA VAL A 37 -3.50 1.87 -0.74
C VAL A 37 -3.17 2.21 -2.19
N SER A 38 -3.71 3.32 -2.70
CA SER A 38 -3.32 3.91 -3.99
C SER A 38 -2.38 5.11 -3.83
N ALA A 39 -2.32 5.71 -2.64
CA ALA A 39 -1.43 6.83 -2.32
C ALA A 39 -0.01 6.33 -2.01
N PHE A 40 0.69 5.90 -3.05
CA PHE A 40 2.05 5.39 -3.04
C PHE A 40 2.88 6.11 -4.11
N ALA A 41 4.13 6.48 -3.78
CA ALA A 41 5.08 7.05 -4.73
C ALA A 41 6.53 6.76 -4.36
N SER A 42 7.42 6.78 -5.35
CA SER A 42 8.86 6.82 -5.15
C SER A 42 9.31 8.19 -4.64
N VAL A 43 10.34 8.22 -3.79
CA VAL A 43 10.90 9.46 -3.21
C VAL A 43 12.36 9.65 -3.63
N SER A 44 13.22 8.65 -3.40
CA SER A 44 14.66 8.74 -3.66
C SER A 44 15.23 7.37 -4.03
N PRO A 45 16.16 7.29 -4.97
CA PRO A 45 16.89 6.07 -5.25
C PRO A 45 18.10 5.86 -4.33
N ASP A 46 18.62 6.91 -3.69
CA ASP A 46 19.79 6.85 -2.79
C ASP A 46 19.62 7.88 -1.63
N PRO A 47 19.35 7.43 -0.39
CA PRO A 47 18.91 6.07 -0.06
C PRO A 47 17.59 5.70 -0.75
N PRO A 48 17.27 4.40 -0.89
CA PRO A 48 16.04 3.97 -1.56
C PRO A 48 14.82 4.22 -0.68
N LEU A 49 14.10 5.30 -0.98
CA LEU A 49 12.94 5.77 -0.22
C LEU A 49 11.67 5.77 -1.06
N ILE A 50 10.59 5.36 -0.41
CA ILE A 50 9.22 5.46 -0.95
C ILE A 50 8.30 6.16 0.06
N LEU A 51 7.12 6.57 -0.37
CA LEU A 51 6.09 7.06 0.53
C LEU A 51 4.77 6.31 0.36
N VAL A 52 4.04 6.22 1.48
CA VAL A 52 2.62 5.87 1.53
C VAL A 52 1.88 6.88 2.39
N SER A 53 0.63 7.21 2.05
CA SER A 53 -0.23 8.11 2.83
C SER A 53 -1.38 7.32 3.45
N ILE A 54 -1.51 7.38 4.77
CA ILE A 54 -2.46 6.59 5.57
C ILE A 54 -3.42 7.51 6.32
N ASP A 55 -4.72 7.25 6.17
CA ASP A 55 -5.80 7.95 6.90
C ASP A 55 -5.72 7.65 8.41
N HIS A 56 -5.84 8.67 9.26
CA HIS A 56 -5.82 8.53 10.72
C HIS A 56 -6.96 7.63 11.28
N ARG A 57 -8.00 7.38 10.50
CA ARG A 57 -9.09 6.47 10.88
C ARG A 57 -8.77 4.99 10.63
N ALA A 58 -7.70 4.70 9.91
CA ALA A 58 -7.28 3.33 9.65
C ALA A 58 -6.50 2.76 10.84
N THR A 59 -6.75 1.52 11.21
CA THR A 59 -5.96 0.79 12.24
C THR A 59 -4.46 0.79 11.89
N ALA A 60 -4.12 0.79 10.62
CA ALA A 60 -2.77 0.92 10.11
C ALA A 60 -2.01 2.13 10.67
N TYR A 61 -2.69 3.26 10.86
CA TYR A 61 -2.10 4.46 11.42
C TYR A 61 -1.56 4.21 12.83
N GLU A 62 -2.39 3.67 13.73
CA GLU A 62 -1.98 3.39 15.12
C GLU A 62 -0.79 2.44 15.18
N LEU A 63 -0.78 1.41 14.34
CA LEU A 63 0.30 0.43 14.27
C LEU A 63 1.61 1.02 13.76
N LEU A 64 1.55 1.89 12.76
CA LEU A 64 2.73 2.55 12.17
C LEU A 64 3.31 3.66 13.06
N GLU A 65 2.54 4.20 14.01
CA GLU A 65 3.05 5.14 15.01
C GLU A 65 3.92 4.47 16.08
N THR A 66 3.87 3.15 16.19
CA THR A 66 4.68 2.40 17.14
C THR A 66 6.15 2.38 16.70
N ALA A 67 7.05 2.64 17.65
CA ALA A 67 8.49 2.55 17.40
C ALA A 67 8.88 1.12 16.96
N GLY A 68 9.68 1.01 15.90
CA GLY A 68 10.09 -0.28 15.33
C GLY A 68 9.04 -0.92 14.41
N ALA A 69 7.93 -0.23 14.10
CA ALA A 69 7.00 -0.68 13.08
C ALA A 69 7.66 -0.70 11.69
N SER A 70 7.24 -1.65 10.88
CA SER A 70 7.66 -1.83 9.49
C SER A 70 6.46 -2.10 8.60
N PHE A 71 6.65 -1.94 7.29
CA PHE A 71 5.59 -2.20 6.34
C PHE A 71 6.14 -2.71 5.01
N ALA A 72 5.32 -3.46 4.29
CA ALA A 72 5.62 -3.82 2.92
C ALA A 72 4.57 -3.25 1.96
N VAL A 73 5.01 -2.89 0.77
CA VAL A 73 4.15 -2.45 -0.33
C VAL A 73 4.10 -3.58 -1.35
N ASN A 74 2.93 -4.18 -1.53
CA ASN A 74 2.68 -5.24 -2.50
C ASN A 74 1.95 -4.63 -3.70
N ILE A 75 2.61 -4.48 -4.84
CA ILE A 75 2.05 -3.93 -6.08
C ILE A 75 1.24 -5.02 -6.77
N LEU A 76 -0.04 -4.76 -7.03
CA LEU A 76 -0.95 -5.76 -7.56
C LEU A 76 -0.92 -5.86 -9.09
N GLY A 77 -1.02 -7.09 -9.59
CA GLY A 77 -1.30 -7.41 -10.97
C GLY A 77 -2.79 -7.24 -11.31
N HIS A 78 -3.10 -7.12 -12.60
CA HIS A 78 -4.46 -6.91 -13.11
C HIS A 78 -5.45 -8.00 -12.71
N ASP A 79 -4.97 -9.19 -12.40
CA ASP A 79 -5.73 -10.37 -11.97
C ASP A 79 -6.05 -10.38 -10.46
N GLN A 80 -5.60 -9.38 -9.70
CA GLN A 80 -5.73 -9.32 -8.24
C GLN A 80 -6.77 -8.29 -7.73
N MET A 81 -7.76 -7.96 -8.56
CA MET A 81 -8.82 -7.02 -8.19
C MET A 81 -9.63 -7.49 -6.96
N GLU A 82 -9.95 -8.79 -6.88
CA GLU A 82 -10.69 -9.34 -5.74
C GLU A 82 -9.89 -9.23 -4.44
N LEU A 83 -8.58 -9.46 -4.50
CA LEU A 83 -7.70 -9.29 -3.35
C LEU A 83 -7.65 -7.81 -2.91
N SER A 84 -7.56 -6.87 -3.85
CA SER A 84 -7.64 -5.44 -3.57
C SER A 84 -8.94 -5.07 -2.84
N ASN A 85 -10.09 -5.54 -3.33
CA ASN A 85 -11.38 -5.31 -2.69
C ASN A 85 -11.44 -5.89 -1.27
N ARG A 86 -10.89 -7.08 -1.08
CA ARG A 86 -10.83 -7.73 0.21
C ARG A 86 -10.10 -6.88 1.26
N PHE A 87 -8.93 -6.34 0.91
CA PHE A 87 -8.15 -5.47 1.79
C PHE A 87 -8.72 -4.06 1.95
N ALA A 88 -9.60 -3.64 1.05
CA ALA A 88 -10.31 -2.36 1.16
C ALA A 88 -11.53 -2.42 2.09
N TRP A 89 -12.29 -3.53 2.10
CA TRP A 89 -13.63 -3.57 2.68
C TRP A 89 -13.84 -4.57 3.80
N LEU A 90 -13.05 -5.67 3.88
CA LEU A 90 -13.18 -6.66 4.94
C LEU A 90 -12.43 -6.25 6.22
N LYS A 91 -12.72 -6.94 7.32
CA LYS A 91 -11.96 -6.84 8.56
C LYS A 91 -10.66 -7.65 8.46
N ASP A 92 -9.69 -7.33 9.32
CA ASP A 92 -8.34 -7.91 9.27
C ASP A 92 -8.29 -9.44 9.29
N GLU A 93 -9.09 -10.08 10.14
CA GLU A 93 -9.14 -11.54 10.28
C GLU A 93 -9.43 -12.25 8.95
N ASP A 94 -10.23 -11.62 8.09
CA ASP A 94 -10.62 -12.19 6.81
C ASP A 94 -9.71 -11.78 5.65
N ARG A 95 -8.95 -10.69 5.79
CA ARG A 95 -8.12 -10.16 4.72
C ARG A 95 -7.06 -11.15 4.29
N PHE A 96 -6.29 -11.67 5.24
CA PHE A 96 -5.17 -12.59 5.00
C PHE A 96 -5.60 -14.05 4.74
N ALA A 97 -6.89 -14.38 4.82
CA ALA A 97 -7.40 -15.70 4.44
C ALA A 97 -7.28 -15.97 2.93
N ALA A 98 -7.06 -14.95 2.11
CA ALA A 98 -6.78 -15.07 0.69
C ALA A 98 -5.35 -14.63 0.38
N GLY A 99 -4.77 -15.21 -0.70
CA GLY A 99 -3.38 -15.03 -1.06
C GLY A 99 -2.43 -15.94 -0.29
N GLU A 100 -1.22 -16.05 -0.78
CA GLU A 100 -0.11 -16.72 -0.09
C GLU A 100 0.89 -15.67 0.38
N TRP A 101 1.24 -15.70 1.66
CA TRP A 101 2.02 -14.67 2.32
C TRP A 101 3.33 -15.24 2.86
N ASP A 102 4.42 -14.54 2.56
CA ASP A 102 5.76 -14.74 3.09
C ASP A 102 6.22 -13.52 3.88
N THR A 103 7.45 -13.53 4.33
CA THR A 103 8.15 -12.37 4.90
C THR A 103 9.54 -12.24 4.29
N ALA A 104 10.09 -11.03 4.28
CA ALA A 104 11.47 -10.78 3.88
C ALA A 104 12.30 -10.33 5.10
N VAL A 105 12.86 -9.12 5.08
CA VAL A 105 13.80 -8.64 6.10
C VAL A 105 13.07 -8.13 7.35
N THR A 106 11.98 -7.37 7.17
CA THR A 106 11.33 -6.66 8.29
C THR A 106 10.29 -7.50 9.02
N GLY A 107 9.84 -8.59 8.43
CA GLY A 107 8.77 -9.43 8.95
C GLY A 107 7.36 -8.94 8.58
N ALA A 108 7.23 -7.84 7.83
CA ALA A 108 5.95 -7.44 7.24
C ALA A 108 5.51 -8.47 6.19
N PRO A 109 4.21 -8.81 6.10
CA PRO A 109 3.75 -9.81 5.12
C PRO A 109 3.98 -9.39 3.68
N ILE A 110 4.56 -10.30 2.90
CA ILE A 110 4.81 -10.15 1.45
C ILE A 110 3.86 -11.08 0.71
N LEU A 111 3.09 -10.54 -0.23
CA LEU A 111 2.26 -11.33 -1.12
C LEU A 111 3.15 -12.07 -2.13
N ARG A 112 3.15 -13.41 -2.08
CA ARG A 112 4.06 -14.25 -2.86
C ARG A 112 3.90 -14.06 -4.38
N ASP A 113 2.67 -13.87 -4.83
CA ASP A 113 2.31 -13.65 -6.23
C ASP A 113 2.00 -12.18 -6.56
N ALA A 114 2.51 -11.21 -5.79
CA ALA A 114 2.47 -9.81 -6.17
C ALA A 114 3.16 -9.58 -7.52
N LEU A 115 2.77 -8.54 -8.26
CA LEU A 115 3.53 -8.12 -9.44
C LEU A 115 4.97 -7.74 -9.04
N ALA A 116 5.08 -6.92 -8.01
CA ALA A 116 6.34 -6.52 -7.38
C ALA A 116 6.08 -6.18 -5.91
N TRP A 117 7.13 -6.16 -5.08
CA TRP A 117 7.00 -5.76 -3.69
C TRP A 117 8.24 -5.04 -3.16
N LEU A 118 8.04 -4.24 -2.11
CA LEU A 118 9.06 -3.48 -1.39
C LEU A 118 8.84 -3.71 0.11
N ASP A 119 9.88 -4.17 0.81
CA ASP A 119 9.88 -4.37 2.26
C ASP A 119 10.64 -3.23 2.95
N CYS A 120 9.99 -2.51 3.87
CA CYS A 120 10.45 -1.20 4.34
C CYS A 120 10.44 -1.07 5.86
N THR A 121 11.46 -0.40 6.39
CA THR A 121 11.42 0.21 7.73
C THR A 121 10.88 1.64 7.64
N VAL A 122 10.22 2.11 8.70
CA VAL A 122 9.74 3.51 8.74
C VAL A 122 10.95 4.44 8.95
N TYR A 123 11.27 5.22 7.91
CA TYR A 123 12.36 6.19 7.91
C TYR A 123 11.96 7.51 8.56
N SER A 124 10.78 8.04 8.18
CA SER A 124 10.22 9.26 8.77
C SER A 124 8.70 9.32 8.54
N ARG A 125 8.05 10.24 9.24
CA ARG A 125 6.60 10.43 9.17
C ARG A 125 6.24 11.90 9.25
N PHE A 126 5.21 12.31 8.51
CA PHE A 126 4.73 13.69 8.44
C PHE A 126 3.20 13.73 8.49
N ALA A 127 2.64 14.30 9.55
CA ALA A 127 1.20 14.52 9.64
C ALA A 127 0.78 15.61 8.63
N ALA A 128 -0.24 15.34 7.85
CA ALA A 128 -0.76 16.23 6.82
C ALA A 128 -2.30 16.11 6.75
N GLY A 129 -3.01 17.06 7.37
CA GLY A 129 -4.48 17.03 7.43
C GLY A 129 -4.99 15.80 8.19
N SER A 130 -5.85 15.01 7.55
CA SER A 130 -6.42 13.77 8.11
C SER A 130 -5.56 12.53 7.85
N HIS A 131 -4.36 12.70 7.31
CA HIS A 131 -3.44 11.61 6.95
C HIS A 131 -2.06 11.83 7.55
N THR A 132 -1.29 10.75 7.63
CA THR A 132 0.16 10.79 7.83
C THR A 132 0.85 10.18 6.61
N ILE A 133 1.87 10.88 6.12
CA ILE A 133 2.78 10.37 5.09
C ILE A 133 3.90 9.64 5.80
N TYR A 134 4.04 8.36 5.52
CA TYR A 134 5.16 7.53 6.00
C TYR A 134 6.18 7.38 4.89
N ILE A 135 7.40 7.79 5.17
CA ILE A 135 8.55 7.50 4.30
C ILE A 135 9.12 6.17 4.75
N GLY A 136 9.23 5.23 3.83
CA GLY A 136 9.84 3.92 4.04
C GLY A 136 11.21 3.85 3.39
N GLU A 137 12.21 3.37 4.12
CA GLU A 137 13.49 2.96 3.57
C GLU A 137 13.41 1.51 3.16
N VAL A 138 13.65 1.24 1.89
CA VAL A 138 13.52 -0.09 1.31
C VAL A 138 14.69 -0.97 1.73
N GLN A 139 14.38 -2.06 2.44
CA GLN A 139 15.36 -3.04 2.94
C GLN A 139 15.51 -4.23 1.98
N ALA A 140 14.43 -4.57 1.25
CA ALA A 140 14.41 -5.63 0.26
C ALA A 140 13.30 -5.38 -0.77
N SER A 141 13.45 -5.93 -1.97
CA SER A 141 12.45 -5.85 -3.04
C SER A 141 12.61 -6.99 -4.02
N ASP A 142 11.53 -7.33 -4.73
CA ASP A 142 11.56 -8.27 -5.85
C ASP A 142 10.42 -7.99 -6.83
N VAL A 143 10.52 -8.57 -8.02
CA VAL A 143 9.51 -8.54 -9.09
C VAL A 143 9.15 -9.97 -9.49
N PRO A 144 8.33 -10.68 -8.68
CA PRO A 144 7.99 -12.08 -8.93
C PRO A 144 7.31 -12.33 -10.28
N ARG A 145 6.54 -11.35 -10.78
CA ARG A 145 5.75 -11.50 -12.01
C ARG A 145 5.99 -10.35 -13.01
N PRO A 146 7.21 -10.24 -13.60
CA PRO A 146 7.60 -9.10 -14.45
C PRO A 146 6.75 -8.95 -15.72
N ASP A 147 6.13 -10.02 -16.21
CA ASP A 147 5.35 -10.03 -17.45
C ASP A 147 3.85 -9.72 -17.21
N VAL A 148 3.42 -9.63 -15.95
CA VAL A 148 2.02 -9.33 -15.60
C VAL A 148 1.78 -7.82 -15.66
N LYS A 149 0.67 -7.41 -16.26
CA LYS A 149 0.26 -6.01 -16.30
C LYS A 149 -0.23 -5.55 -14.91
N PRO A 150 0.01 -4.28 -14.51
CA PRO A 150 -0.44 -3.78 -13.24
C PRO A 150 -1.97 -3.63 -13.16
N LEU A 151 -2.50 -3.75 -11.95
CA LEU A 151 -3.87 -3.32 -11.65
C LEU A 151 -3.90 -1.79 -11.52
N LEU A 152 -4.83 -1.15 -12.24
CA LEU A 152 -5.01 0.29 -12.20
C LEU A 152 -6.34 0.65 -11.55
N TYR A 153 -6.37 1.80 -10.89
CA TYR A 153 -7.58 2.44 -10.39
C TYR A 153 -7.72 3.83 -11.00
N TRP A 154 -8.83 4.08 -11.68
CA TRP A 154 -9.11 5.34 -12.33
C TRP A 154 -10.62 5.59 -12.38
N ASN A 155 -11.02 6.81 -12.11
CA ASN A 155 -12.41 7.25 -12.16
C ASN A 155 -13.37 6.30 -11.42
N ARG A 156 -13.02 5.99 -10.15
CA ARG A 156 -13.78 5.14 -9.22
C ARG A 156 -13.95 3.68 -9.67
N GLY A 157 -13.03 3.16 -10.46
CA GLY A 157 -13.09 1.76 -10.90
C GLY A 157 -11.72 1.20 -11.28
N TYR A 158 -11.62 -0.12 -11.22
CA TYR A 158 -10.43 -0.81 -11.69
C TYR A 158 -10.34 -0.77 -13.21
N ARG A 159 -9.12 -0.73 -13.72
CA ARG A 159 -8.81 -0.68 -15.15
C ARG A 159 -7.62 -1.57 -15.46
N ASN A 160 -7.56 -2.02 -16.70
CA ASN A 160 -6.43 -2.78 -17.24
C ASN A 160 -5.72 -1.97 -18.33
N LEU A 161 -4.41 -2.15 -18.45
CA LEU A 161 -3.67 -1.66 -19.59
C LEU A 161 -4.06 -2.49 -20.83
N THR A 162 -4.54 -1.83 -21.87
CA THR A 162 -4.69 -2.44 -23.18
C THR A 162 -3.39 -2.32 -23.97
N ALA A 163 -3.00 -3.37 -24.69
CA ALA A 163 -1.95 -3.25 -25.70
C ALA A 163 -2.44 -2.27 -26.80
N LYS A 164 -1.52 -1.42 -27.31
CA LYS A 164 -1.77 -0.67 -28.55
C LYS A 164 -1.73 -1.61 -29.74
#